data_a235a477414a15a37aac1edc11fba1d5
#
_entry.id   a235a477414a15a37aac1edc11fba1d5
#
_cell.length_a   1.000
_cell.length_b   1.000
_cell.length_c   1.000
_cell.angle_alpha   90.00
_cell.angle_beta   90.00
_cell.angle_gamma   90.00
#
_symmetry.space_group_name_H-M   'P 1'
#
loop_
_entity.id
_entity.type
_entity.pdbx_description
1 polymer ?
#
loop_
_entity_poly.entity_id
_entity_poly.type
_entity_poly.pdbx_seq_one_letter_code
_entity_poly.pdbx_strand_id
1 'polypeptide(L)'
;MKRETLPRRKAKAVQLATRGIHHLALNTEDMRATVDFYTRIVGMPLVHAMKVPPGLGSGPGNRGNPPYEEIRHYFFDMGNDSLLAFFEIPRGAEPRAKRDAIGGMQHVAFAVTPKNFAALRKRLREANVACDGPIDILPGLVSIYFLDPNGIRLEACCQPKARDKPRVIGSVQQTRHEARKELETIEPAWAEATIAAGGFT
;
A
#
# COMPACT_ATOMS: atom_id res chain seq x y z
N MET A 1 6.13 28.54 6.92
CA MET A 1 6.25 28.19 5.51
C MET A 1 5.01 28.69 4.78
N LYS A 2 5.15 29.61 3.83
CA LYS A 2 4.02 30.05 2.98
C LYS A 2 3.67 28.89 2.04
N ARG A 3 2.43 28.43 2.06
CA ARG A 3 1.92 27.46 1.07
C ARG A 3 1.93 28.15 -0.28
N GLU A 4 2.81 27.73 -1.18
CA GLU A 4 2.76 28.14 -2.58
C GLU A 4 1.49 27.56 -3.21
N THR A 5 0.54 28.43 -3.55
CA THR A 5 -0.65 28.04 -4.28
C THR A 5 -0.28 27.87 -5.76
N LEU A 6 -0.53 26.67 -6.28
CA LEU A 6 -0.35 26.40 -7.71
C LEU A 6 -1.19 27.37 -8.56
N PRO A 7 -0.68 27.86 -9.70
CA PRO A 7 -1.38 28.82 -10.54
C PRO A 7 -2.70 28.24 -11.08
N ARG A 8 -3.78 29.02 -11.04
CA ARG A 8 -5.10 28.69 -11.59
C ARG A 8 -5.03 28.49 -13.11
N ARG A 9 -4.75 27.27 -13.56
CA ARG A 9 -4.97 26.86 -14.96
C ARG A 9 -6.38 26.30 -15.08
N LYS A 10 -7.08 26.57 -16.23
CA LYS A 10 -8.35 25.87 -16.55
C LYS A 10 -8.10 24.37 -16.42
N ALA A 11 -8.87 23.69 -15.55
CA ALA A 11 -8.72 22.29 -15.27
C ALA A 11 -8.99 21.50 -16.58
N LYS A 12 -7.93 20.95 -17.18
CA LYS A 12 -8.08 19.90 -18.18
C LYS A 12 -8.31 18.60 -17.43
N ALA A 13 -9.12 17.70 -17.99
CA ALA A 13 -9.29 16.36 -17.46
C ALA A 13 -7.91 15.72 -17.22
N VAL A 14 -7.72 15.18 -16.03
CA VAL A 14 -6.46 14.49 -15.68
C VAL A 14 -6.39 13.19 -16.46
N GLN A 15 -5.31 13.00 -17.21
CA GLN A 15 -5.02 11.74 -17.89
C GLN A 15 -4.17 10.86 -16.97
N LEU A 16 -4.55 9.59 -16.88
CA LEU A 16 -3.80 8.60 -16.11
C LEU A 16 -2.41 8.39 -16.74
N ALA A 17 -1.37 8.78 -16.01
CA ALA A 17 0.01 8.70 -16.48
C ALA A 17 0.71 7.40 -16.09
N THR A 18 0.14 6.62 -15.14
CA THR A 18 0.72 5.39 -14.62
C THR A 18 -0.14 4.18 -14.95
N ARG A 19 0.45 2.99 -14.99
CA ARG A 19 -0.25 1.71 -15.14
C ARG A 19 -0.55 1.02 -13.80
N GLY A 20 -0.22 1.66 -12.68
CA GLY A 20 -0.32 1.11 -11.34
C GLY A 20 1.02 1.13 -10.61
N ILE A 21 1.14 0.32 -9.59
CA ILE A 21 2.36 0.19 -8.79
C ILE A 21 3.25 -0.87 -9.42
N HIS A 22 4.50 -0.52 -9.81
CA HIS A 22 5.49 -1.50 -10.24
C HIS A 22 5.94 -2.34 -9.03
N HIS A 23 6.43 -1.68 -7.98
CA HIS A 23 6.72 -2.31 -6.70
C HIS A 23 6.60 -1.31 -5.55
N LEU A 24 6.26 -1.84 -4.38
CA LEU A 24 6.31 -1.15 -3.10
C LEU A 24 7.50 -1.70 -2.33
N ALA A 25 8.47 -0.83 -2.01
CA ALA A 25 9.67 -1.21 -1.27
C ALA A 25 9.54 -0.82 0.21
N LEU A 26 9.78 -1.78 1.08
CA LEU A 26 9.70 -1.69 2.53
C LEU A 26 11.02 -2.16 3.15
N ASN A 27 11.17 -1.93 4.45
CA ASN A 27 12.34 -2.38 5.18
C ASN A 27 11.99 -3.50 6.17
N THR A 28 12.93 -4.41 6.38
CA THR A 28 12.88 -5.46 7.41
C THR A 28 14.22 -5.56 8.12
N GLU A 29 14.21 -5.99 9.36
CA GLU A 29 15.44 -6.37 10.09
C GLU A 29 15.68 -7.89 10.14
N ASP A 30 14.74 -8.68 9.56
CA ASP A 30 14.81 -10.13 9.50
C ASP A 30 14.14 -10.62 8.20
N MET A 31 14.96 -10.81 7.17
CA MET A 31 14.47 -11.26 5.86
C MET A 31 13.88 -12.67 5.91
N ARG A 32 14.42 -13.55 6.76
CA ARG A 32 13.89 -14.91 6.90
C ARG A 32 12.47 -14.90 7.46
N ALA A 33 12.24 -14.19 8.55
CA ALA A 33 10.91 -14.04 9.13
C ALA A 33 9.93 -13.39 8.13
N THR A 34 10.42 -12.40 7.37
CA THR A 34 9.64 -11.73 6.31
C THR A 34 9.27 -12.71 5.20
N VAL A 35 10.20 -13.50 4.68
CA VAL A 35 9.92 -14.49 3.64
C VAL A 35 8.91 -15.53 4.14
N ASP A 36 9.11 -16.08 5.33
CA ASP A 36 8.17 -17.06 5.90
C ASP A 36 6.77 -16.49 6.07
N PHE A 37 6.66 -15.25 6.54
CA PHE A 37 5.37 -14.58 6.72
C PHE A 37 4.64 -14.33 5.39
N TYR A 38 5.31 -13.70 4.43
CA TYR A 38 4.67 -13.34 3.17
C TYR A 38 4.37 -14.54 2.28
N THR A 39 5.21 -15.58 2.28
CA THR A 39 4.96 -16.77 1.48
C THR A 39 3.94 -17.71 2.10
N ARG A 40 4.04 -18.00 3.40
CA ARG A 40 3.23 -19.04 4.05
C ARG A 40 1.92 -18.50 4.63
N ILE A 41 1.93 -17.27 5.15
CA ILE A 41 0.74 -16.68 5.79
C ILE A 41 -0.03 -15.81 4.81
N VAL A 42 0.62 -14.82 4.21
CA VAL A 42 -0.06 -13.94 3.24
C VAL A 42 -0.35 -14.69 1.93
N GLY A 43 0.59 -15.51 1.47
CA GLY A 43 0.43 -16.31 0.25
C GLY A 43 0.94 -15.60 -0.99
N MET A 44 1.99 -14.78 -0.85
CA MET A 44 2.70 -14.11 -1.94
C MET A 44 3.96 -14.90 -2.31
N PRO A 45 4.10 -15.45 -3.52
CA PRO A 45 5.31 -16.14 -3.93
C PRO A 45 6.53 -15.22 -3.90
N LEU A 46 7.66 -15.70 -3.39
CA LEU A 46 8.95 -15.05 -3.58
C LEU A 46 9.38 -15.28 -5.04
N VAL A 47 9.64 -14.21 -5.79
CA VAL A 47 9.95 -14.27 -7.23
C VAL A 47 11.37 -13.82 -7.54
N HIS A 48 12.01 -13.04 -6.65
CA HIS A 48 13.39 -12.63 -6.83
C HIS A 48 14.09 -12.44 -5.48
N ALA A 49 15.34 -12.90 -5.38
CA ALA A 49 16.16 -12.77 -4.19
C ALA A 49 17.58 -12.41 -4.61
N MET A 50 18.07 -11.25 -4.17
CA MET A 50 19.41 -10.77 -4.48
C MET A 50 20.06 -10.08 -3.28
N LYS A 51 21.37 -9.94 -3.32
CA LYS A 51 22.07 -8.88 -2.58
C LYS A 51 22.19 -7.66 -3.45
N VAL A 52 22.07 -6.50 -2.83
CA VAL A 52 22.30 -5.22 -3.51
C VAL A 52 23.77 -5.13 -3.93
N PRO A 53 24.07 -4.88 -5.21
CA PRO A 53 25.46 -4.72 -5.65
C PRO A 53 26.16 -3.58 -4.93
N PRO A 54 27.48 -3.69 -4.66
CA PRO A 54 28.28 -2.61 -4.09
C PRO A 54 28.16 -1.32 -4.92
N GLY A 55 28.09 -0.18 -4.24
CA GLY A 55 28.00 1.14 -4.87
C GLY A 55 26.62 1.53 -5.39
N LEU A 56 25.64 0.62 -5.37
CA LEU A 56 24.27 0.98 -5.70
C LEU A 56 23.64 1.70 -4.50
N GLY A 57 23.34 2.97 -4.65
CA GLY A 57 22.78 3.80 -3.58
C GLY A 57 23.82 4.61 -2.81
N SER A 58 25.11 4.42 -3.06
CA SER A 58 26.16 5.31 -2.56
C SER A 58 26.27 6.52 -3.47
N GLY A 59 26.13 7.71 -2.94
CA GLY A 59 26.34 8.96 -3.66
C GLY A 59 25.77 10.17 -2.92
N PRO A 60 26.23 11.38 -3.21
CA PRO A 60 25.73 12.60 -2.59
C PRO A 60 24.21 12.72 -2.80
N GLY A 61 23.48 12.79 -1.71
CA GLY A 61 21.99 12.91 -1.74
C GLY A 61 21.22 11.61 -1.94
N ASN A 62 21.87 10.48 -2.11
CA ASN A 62 21.22 9.18 -2.30
C ASN A 62 21.21 8.33 -1.02
N ARG A 63 21.13 8.97 0.12
CA ARG A 63 20.97 8.27 1.38
C ARG A 63 19.57 7.65 1.42
N GLY A 64 19.49 6.38 1.13
CA GLY A 64 18.22 5.67 1.31
C GLY A 64 17.74 4.86 0.13
N ASN A 65 18.58 4.60 -0.89
CA ASN A 65 18.15 3.73 -1.97
C ASN A 65 19.29 2.86 -2.55
N PRO A 66 19.61 1.74 -1.96
CA PRO A 66 19.30 1.28 -0.60
C PRO A 66 20.14 2.04 0.44
N PRO A 67 19.71 2.08 1.71
CA PRO A 67 20.42 2.84 2.74
C PRO A 67 21.75 2.21 3.18
N TYR A 68 21.95 0.94 2.85
CA TYR A 68 23.13 0.15 3.20
C TYR A 68 23.58 -0.68 1.99
N GLU A 69 24.88 -0.95 1.91
CA GLU A 69 25.46 -1.80 0.85
C GLU A 69 25.33 -3.30 1.19
N GLU A 70 25.36 -4.13 0.15
CA GLU A 70 25.36 -5.59 0.23
C GLU A 70 24.22 -6.23 1.03
N ILE A 71 23.19 -5.46 1.34
CA ILE A 71 22.00 -5.96 2.03
C ILE A 71 21.13 -6.80 1.10
N ARG A 72 20.30 -7.67 1.69
CA ARG A 72 19.33 -8.45 0.91
C ARG A 72 18.22 -7.53 0.38
N HIS A 73 17.81 -7.77 -0.86
CA HIS A 73 16.67 -7.13 -1.49
C HIS A 73 15.83 -8.19 -2.21
N TYR A 74 14.66 -8.49 -1.67
CA TYR A 74 13.81 -9.59 -2.10
C TYR A 74 12.47 -9.08 -2.59
N PHE A 75 11.89 -9.76 -3.61
CA PHE A 75 10.65 -9.38 -4.26
C PHE A 75 9.63 -10.50 -4.22
N PHE A 76 8.41 -10.16 -3.87
CA PHE A 76 7.27 -11.05 -3.82
C PHE A 76 6.23 -10.64 -4.87
N ASP A 77 5.60 -11.59 -5.50
CA ASP A 77 4.46 -11.35 -6.38
C ASP A 77 3.24 -10.93 -5.54
N MET A 78 2.84 -9.68 -5.70
CA MET A 78 1.68 -9.10 -5.01
C MET A 78 0.38 -9.31 -5.81
N GLY A 79 0.49 -9.84 -7.01
CA GLY A 79 -0.61 -9.97 -7.97
C GLY A 79 -0.80 -8.73 -8.84
N ASN A 80 -1.55 -8.89 -9.90
CA ASN A 80 -1.90 -7.81 -10.83
C ASN A 80 -0.67 -7.07 -11.40
N ASP A 81 0.39 -7.83 -11.76
CA ASP A 81 1.65 -7.31 -12.32
C ASP A 81 2.34 -6.27 -11.40
N SER A 82 2.29 -6.53 -10.10
CA SER A 82 2.84 -5.65 -9.07
C SER A 82 3.66 -6.45 -8.06
N LEU A 83 4.69 -5.84 -7.50
CA LEU A 83 5.62 -6.49 -6.57
C LEU A 83 5.62 -5.80 -5.20
N LEU A 84 5.79 -6.60 -4.17
CA LEU A 84 6.18 -6.15 -2.85
C LEU A 84 7.65 -6.48 -2.64
N ALA A 85 8.46 -5.51 -2.25
CA ALA A 85 9.89 -5.68 -2.07
C ALA A 85 10.34 -5.33 -0.64
N PHE A 86 11.39 -5.99 -0.18
CA PHE A 86 11.99 -5.68 1.12
C PHE A 86 13.50 -5.52 1.01
N PHE A 87 14.02 -4.48 1.66
CA PHE A 87 15.43 -4.34 1.99
C PHE A 87 15.67 -4.83 3.42
N GLU A 88 16.71 -5.63 3.64
CA GLU A 88 17.10 -6.05 4.99
C GLU A 88 18.07 -5.03 5.59
N ILE A 89 17.54 -4.18 6.47
CA ILE A 89 18.34 -3.24 7.23
C ILE A 89 19.05 -3.98 8.36
N PRO A 90 20.35 -3.73 8.61
CA PRO A 90 21.05 -4.35 9.71
C PRO A 90 20.30 -4.15 11.04
N ARG A 91 20.12 -5.21 11.79
CA ARG A 91 19.35 -5.20 13.03
C ARG A 91 19.85 -4.10 14.00
N GLY A 92 18.94 -3.26 14.46
CA GLY A 92 19.23 -2.16 15.36
C GLY A 92 19.86 -0.92 14.71
N ALA A 93 20.11 -0.93 13.39
CA ALA A 93 20.69 0.24 12.70
C ALA A 93 19.68 1.39 12.56
N GLU A 94 18.40 1.04 12.43
CA GLU A 94 17.34 2.04 12.28
C GLU A 94 16.18 1.75 13.27
N PRO A 95 15.52 2.78 13.81
CA PRO A 95 14.33 2.58 14.63
C PRO A 95 13.14 2.15 13.78
N ARG A 96 12.20 1.42 14.36
CA ARG A 96 10.91 1.12 13.70
C ARG A 96 10.15 2.43 13.45
N ALA A 97 9.66 2.58 12.22
CA ALA A 97 8.89 3.76 11.83
C ALA A 97 7.57 3.84 12.61
N LYS A 98 7.18 5.06 12.98
CA LYS A 98 5.85 5.32 13.54
C LYS A 98 4.83 5.39 12.39
N ARG A 99 3.85 4.49 12.40
CA ARG A 99 2.79 4.41 11.40
C ARG A 99 2.05 5.73 11.16
N ASP A 100 1.74 6.45 12.24
CA ASP A 100 0.90 7.63 12.19
C ASP A 100 1.70 8.93 12.00
N ALA A 101 3.00 8.85 11.71
CA ALA A 101 3.82 10.01 11.40
C ALA A 101 3.51 10.54 9.98
N ILE A 102 3.53 11.88 9.81
CA ILE A 102 3.41 12.48 8.47
C ILE A 102 4.55 11.98 7.60
N GLY A 103 4.22 11.43 6.41
CA GLY A 103 5.17 10.75 5.53
C GLY A 103 5.40 9.28 5.86
N GLY A 104 4.87 8.78 7.00
CA GLY A 104 4.83 7.36 7.32
C GLY A 104 3.77 6.61 6.51
N MET A 105 3.96 5.31 6.34
CA MET A 105 2.95 4.44 5.73
C MET A 105 1.95 4.00 6.80
N GLN A 106 0.69 4.40 6.66
CA GLN A 106 -0.35 4.05 7.62
C GLN A 106 -0.71 2.55 7.54
N HIS A 107 -0.90 2.02 6.33
CA HIS A 107 -1.06 0.59 6.03
C HIS A 107 -0.94 0.32 4.54
N VAL A 108 -0.83 -0.96 4.19
CA VAL A 108 -0.97 -1.45 2.80
C VAL A 108 -2.21 -2.31 2.72
N ALA A 109 -3.12 -1.99 1.81
CA ALA A 109 -4.34 -2.74 1.57
C ALA A 109 -4.23 -3.61 0.31
N PHE A 110 -4.48 -4.91 0.45
CA PHE A 110 -4.49 -5.88 -0.66
C PHE A 110 -5.92 -6.25 -1.02
N ALA A 111 -6.25 -6.17 -2.30
CA ALA A 111 -7.52 -6.69 -2.80
C ALA A 111 -7.47 -8.21 -2.88
N VAL A 112 -8.38 -8.89 -2.21
CA VAL A 112 -8.44 -10.35 -2.18
C VAL A 112 -9.82 -10.87 -2.59
N THR A 113 -9.86 -12.07 -3.18
CA THR A 113 -11.13 -12.74 -3.45
C THR A 113 -11.77 -13.25 -2.16
N PRO A 114 -13.09 -13.49 -2.11
CA PRO A 114 -13.75 -14.06 -0.93
C PRO A 114 -13.11 -15.37 -0.46
N LYS A 115 -12.70 -16.23 -1.38
CA LYS A 115 -11.99 -17.48 -1.09
C LYS A 115 -10.64 -17.21 -0.41
N ASN A 116 -9.84 -16.29 -0.96
CA ASN A 116 -8.52 -15.95 -0.42
C ASN A 116 -8.63 -15.20 0.91
N PHE A 117 -9.66 -14.39 1.09
CA PHE A 117 -9.96 -13.72 2.36
C PHE A 117 -10.20 -14.74 3.49
N ALA A 118 -11.04 -15.73 3.25
CA ALA A 118 -11.31 -16.80 4.22
C ALA A 118 -10.05 -17.63 4.51
N ALA A 119 -9.28 -17.97 3.47
CA ALA A 119 -8.04 -18.72 3.61
C ALA A 119 -6.96 -17.94 4.38
N LEU A 120 -6.82 -16.64 4.13
CA LEU A 120 -5.89 -15.77 4.86
C LEU A 120 -6.26 -15.69 6.35
N ARG A 121 -7.52 -15.47 6.68
CA ARG A 121 -8.00 -15.47 8.07
C ARG A 121 -7.69 -16.78 8.81
N LYS A 122 -7.84 -17.90 8.11
CA LYS A 122 -7.49 -19.21 8.66
C LYS A 122 -5.99 -19.28 8.96
N ARG A 123 -5.13 -18.94 8.01
CA ARG A 123 -3.66 -18.97 8.19
C ARG A 123 -3.17 -18.02 9.30
N LEU A 124 -3.72 -16.81 9.39
CA LEU A 124 -3.41 -15.86 10.47
C LEU A 124 -3.71 -16.45 11.84
N ARG A 125 -4.89 -17.09 12.01
CA ARG A 125 -5.26 -17.75 13.25
C ARG A 125 -4.35 -18.92 13.58
N GLU A 126 -4.04 -19.77 12.61
CA GLU A 126 -3.15 -20.94 12.78
C GLU A 126 -1.70 -20.53 13.13
N ALA A 127 -1.28 -19.36 12.67
CA ALA A 127 0.03 -18.77 12.98
C ALA A 127 0.01 -17.90 14.26
N ASN A 128 -1.12 -17.82 15.00
CA ASN A 128 -1.30 -16.95 16.16
C ASN A 128 -1.00 -15.46 15.86
N VAL A 129 -1.26 -14.99 14.65
CA VAL A 129 -1.17 -13.58 14.29
C VAL A 129 -2.49 -12.89 14.64
N ALA A 130 -2.39 -11.86 15.49
CA ALA A 130 -3.57 -11.05 15.84
C ALA A 130 -4.18 -10.41 14.59
N CYS A 131 -5.50 -10.43 14.50
CA CYS A 131 -6.24 -9.97 13.35
C CYS A 131 -7.53 -9.27 13.78
N ASP A 132 -7.64 -7.98 13.46
CA ASP A 132 -8.83 -7.18 13.69
C ASP A 132 -9.83 -7.37 12.54
N GLY A 133 -11.09 -7.50 12.88
CA GLY A 133 -12.16 -7.65 11.89
C GLY A 133 -12.74 -9.09 11.79
N PRO A 134 -13.60 -9.33 10.80
CA PRO A 134 -13.98 -8.50 9.66
C PRO A 134 -14.74 -7.22 10.05
N ILE A 135 -14.41 -6.12 9.34
CA ILE A 135 -15.02 -4.81 9.53
C ILE A 135 -15.60 -4.35 8.18
N ASP A 136 -16.87 -3.92 8.18
CA ASP A 136 -17.47 -3.26 7.02
C ASP A 136 -16.92 -1.83 6.94
N ILE A 137 -16.06 -1.57 5.96
CA ILE A 137 -15.40 -0.26 5.78
C ILE A 137 -16.28 0.66 4.92
N LEU A 138 -16.82 0.13 3.83
CA LEU A 138 -17.74 0.79 2.91
C LEU A 138 -18.84 -0.21 2.50
N PRO A 139 -19.96 0.24 1.97
CA PRO A 139 -21.01 -0.65 1.49
C PRO A 139 -20.48 -1.71 0.52
N GLY A 140 -20.49 -2.97 0.95
CA GLY A 140 -20.02 -4.10 0.14
C GLY A 140 -18.51 -4.33 0.15
N LEU A 141 -17.75 -3.63 1.00
CA LEU A 141 -16.32 -3.83 1.20
C LEU A 141 -16.02 -4.23 2.65
N VAL A 142 -15.45 -5.40 2.83
CA VAL A 142 -15.08 -5.95 4.14
C VAL A 142 -13.58 -6.08 4.25
N SER A 143 -13.03 -5.64 5.38
CA SER A 143 -11.58 -5.66 5.62
C SER A 143 -11.21 -6.39 6.90
N ILE A 144 -10.00 -6.91 6.92
CA ILE A 144 -9.27 -7.36 8.11
C ILE A 144 -7.93 -6.65 8.18
N TYR A 145 -7.45 -6.40 9.41
CA TYR A 145 -6.17 -5.75 9.67
C TYR A 145 -5.29 -6.64 10.53
N PHE A 146 -4.01 -6.68 10.22
CA PHE A 146 -3.00 -7.46 10.97
C PHE A 146 -1.62 -6.83 10.79
N LEU A 147 -0.65 -7.24 11.61
CA LEU A 147 0.72 -6.75 11.52
C LEU A 147 1.64 -7.83 10.92
N ASP A 148 2.59 -7.40 10.11
CA ASP A 148 3.71 -8.23 9.70
C ASP A 148 4.77 -8.31 10.81
N PRO A 149 5.85 -9.14 10.66
CA PRO A 149 6.93 -9.25 11.66
C PRO A 149 7.65 -7.94 11.96
N ASN A 150 7.60 -6.97 11.04
CA ASN A 150 8.25 -5.66 11.18
C ASN A 150 7.35 -4.62 11.87
N GLY A 151 6.09 -4.98 12.16
CA GLY A 151 5.08 -4.06 12.68
C GLY A 151 4.39 -3.23 11.60
N ILE A 152 4.55 -3.60 10.33
CA ILE A 152 3.84 -2.95 9.23
C ILE A 152 2.38 -3.40 9.27
N ARG A 153 1.45 -2.43 9.30
CA ARG A 153 0.02 -2.72 9.26
C ARG A 153 -0.39 -3.09 7.85
N LEU A 154 -0.98 -4.27 7.73
CA LEU A 154 -1.54 -4.79 6.49
C LEU A 154 -3.06 -4.85 6.60
N GLU A 155 -3.71 -4.67 5.45
CA GLU A 155 -5.15 -4.81 5.30
C GLU A 155 -5.44 -5.77 4.15
N ALA A 156 -6.41 -6.65 4.33
CA ALA A 156 -6.97 -7.41 3.23
C ALA A 156 -8.41 -6.98 3.00
N CYS A 157 -8.68 -6.41 1.81
CA CYS A 157 -9.98 -5.92 1.39
C CYS A 157 -10.67 -6.94 0.49
N CYS A 158 -11.92 -7.26 0.80
CA CYS A 158 -12.75 -8.20 0.07
C CYS A 158 -14.08 -7.58 -0.31
N GLN A 159 -14.57 -7.90 -1.51
CA GLN A 159 -15.95 -7.62 -1.95
C GLN A 159 -16.74 -8.93 -1.94
N PRO A 160 -17.39 -9.32 -0.82
CA PRO A 160 -17.93 -10.68 -0.63
C PRO A 160 -19.01 -11.08 -1.64
N LYS A 161 -19.77 -10.11 -2.15
CA LYS A 161 -20.87 -10.32 -3.10
C LYS A 161 -20.48 -10.21 -4.56
N ALA A 162 -19.23 -9.86 -4.86
CA ALA A 162 -18.77 -9.73 -6.24
C ALA A 162 -18.65 -11.11 -6.89
N ARG A 163 -19.23 -11.27 -8.10
CA ARG A 163 -19.17 -12.54 -8.83
C ARG A 163 -17.85 -12.73 -9.57
N ASP A 164 -17.23 -11.64 -10.02
CA ASP A 164 -15.98 -11.62 -10.79
C ASP A 164 -14.88 -10.86 -10.02
N LYS A 165 -13.75 -10.59 -10.66
CA LYS A 165 -12.69 -9.72 -10.12
C LYS A 165 -13.16 -8.26 -10.20
N PRO A 166 -13.79 -7.71 -9.17
CA PRO A 166 -14.32 -6.36 -9.22
C PRO A 166 -13.16 -5.37 -9.29
N ARG A 167 -13.37 -4.27 -10.01
CA ARG A 167 -12.38 -3.19 -10.05
C ARG A 167 -12.30 -2.53 -8.68
N VAL A 168 -11.09 -2.37 -8.15
CA VAL A 168 -10.83 -1.73 -6.86
C VAL A 168 -11.41 -0.30 -6.83
N ILE A 169 -11.21 0.46 -7.92
CA ILE A 169 -11.76 1.83 -8.03
C ILE A 169 -13.28 1.83 -7.85
N GLY A 170 -13.99 0.89 -8.44
CA GLY A 170 -15.45 0.82 -8.32
C GLY A 170 -15.96 0.57 -6.90
N SER A 171 -15.12 0.11 -5.98
CA SER A 171 -15.49 -0.08 -4.58
C SER A 171 -15.40 1.18 -3.72
N VAL A 172 -14.69 2.21 -4.21
CA VAL A 172 -14.43 3.45 -3.45
C VAL A 172 -14.86 4.73 -4.19
N GLN A 173 -15.16 4.60 -5.48
CA GLN A 173 -15.48 5.76 -6.31
C GLN A 173 -16.80 6.41 -5.88
N GLN A 174 -16.76 7.71 -5.63
CA GLN A 174 -17.92 8.53 -5.24
C GLN A 174 -18.53 9.26 -6.42
N THR A 175 -19.80 9.68 -6.24
CA THR A 175 -20.44 10.64 -7.14
C THR A 175 -19.82 12.03 -6.96
N ARG A 176 -19.93 12.86 -8.01
CA ARG A 176 -19.51 14.27 -7.93
C ARG A 176 -20.19 15.04 -6.80
N HIS A 177 -21.44 14.71 -6.51
CA HIS A 177 -22.19 15.35 -5.45
C HIS A 177 -21.65 15.03 -4.06
N GLU A 178 -21.35 13.78 -3.79
CA GLU A 178 -20.78 13.35 -2.51
C GLU A 178 -19.39 13.93 -2.31
N ALA A 179 -18.52 13.83 -3.34
CA ALA A 179 -17.19 14.39 -3.30
C ALA A 179 -17.20 15.91 -3.08
N ARG A 180 -18.14 16.64 -3.69
CA ARG A 180 -18.28 18.09 -3.52
C ARG A 180 -18.48 18.47 -2.06
N LYS A 181 -19.40 17.81 -1.37
CA LYS A 181 -19.69 18.10 0.04
C LYS A 181 -18.44 18.06 0.92
N GLU A 182 -17.57 17.07 0.69
CA GLU A 182 -16.34 16.94 1.45
C GLU A 182 -15.28 17.97 1.01
N LEU A 183 -15.03 18.09 -0.30
CA LEU A 183 -14.00 18.96 -0.83
C LEU A 183 -14.25 20.46 -0.53
N GLU A 184 -15.51 20.90 -0.50
CA GLU A 184 -15.88 22.28 -0.14
C GLU A 184 -15.54 22.63 1.31
N THR A 185 -15.40 21.65 2.21
CA THR A 185 -14.96 21.90 3.60
C THR A 185 -13.50 22.36 3.67
N ILE A 186 -12.70 22.07 2.63
CA ILE A 186 -11.31 22.52 2.52
C ILE A 186 -11.26 23.89 1.87
N GLU A 187 -11.76 24.02 0.63
CA GLU A 187 -11.83 25.29 -0.11
C GLU A 187 -12.80 25.14 -1.30
N PRO A 188 -13.92 25.93 -1.37
CA PRO A 188 -14.91 25.80 -2.43
C PRO A 188 -14.39 25.98 -3.85
N ALA A 189 -13.54 26.99 -4.09
CA ALA A 189 -12.99 27.24 -5.44
C ALA A 189 -12.03 26.12 -5.91
N TRP A 190 -11.28 25.53 -4.98
CA TRP A 190 -10.42 24.37 -5.24
C TRP A 190 -11.26 23.11 -5.48
N ALA A 191 -12.35 22.92 -4.75
CA ALA A 191 -13.28 21.80 -4.93
C ALA A 191 -13.85 21.75 -6.34
N GLU A 192 -14.33 22.88 -6.87
CA GLU A 192 -14.85 22.98 -8.24
C GLU A 192 -13.80 22.59 -9.28
N ALA A 193 -12.57 23.12 -9.14
CA ALA A 193 -11.48 22.81 -10.05
C ALA A 193 -11.10 21.31 -10.01
N THR A 194 -11.11 20.71 -8.81
CA THR A 194 -10.79 19.32 -8.58
C THR A 194 -11.84 18.39 -9.19
N ILE A 195 -13.13 18.68 -9.00
CA ILE A 195 -14.24 17.92 -9.57
C ILE A 195 -14.23 18.00 -11.10
N ALA A 196 -13.95 19.19 -11.66
CA ALA A 196 -13.85 19.39 -13.10
C ALA A 196 -12.67 18.64 -13.74
N ALA A 197 -11.61 18.37 -12.98
CA ALA A 197 -10.46 17.57 -13.43
C ALA A 197 -10.81 16.07 -13.64
N GLY A 198 -11.89 15.57 -13.05
CA GLY A 198 -12.42 14.22 -13.24
C GLY A 198 -12.05 13.25 -12.12
N GLY A 199 -12.42 11.97 -12.31
CA GLY A 199 -12.20 10.90 -11.32
C GLY A 199 -13.46 10.49 -10.56
N PHE A 200 -14.50 11.33 -10.53
CA PHE A 200 -15.80 11.07 -9.90
C PHE A 200 -16.85 10.67 -10.94
N THR A 201 -17.86 9.89 -10.52
CA THR A 201 -19.01 9.47 -11.34
C THR A 201 -20.15 10.50 -11.32
#